data_8089ed0d352f3ae74258e84b037337ac
#
_entry.id   8089ed0d352f3ae74258e84b037337ac
#
_cell.length_a   1.000
_cell.length_b   1.000
_cell.length_c   1.000
_cell.angle_alpha   90.00
_cell.angle_beta   90.00
_cell.angle_gamma   90.00
#
_symmetry.space_group_name_H-M   'P 1'
#
loop_
_entity.id
_entity.type
_entity.pdbx_description
1 polymer ?
#
loop_
_entity_poly.entity_id
_entity_poly.type
_entity_poly.pdbx_seq_one_letter_code
_entity_poly.pdbx_strand_id
1 'polypeptide(L)'
;MSARLISLMGSLRPFIGALILFPGLACVPVLRAQSAAPAPAQTPATLPADAQFDVAAIHLHSPEPHDHVSISSSPGDGHLRATNVSLFTLIWWSFEMPESRILGAPGWAGSERFDIEAAADASVDAQLKGLTSDAGRQQKERMVQALLADRFKLATHTETRELPIYNLVIAKSGAKLGDLKDTGTSISLGRDHMEVQGSNSVSLLADQLSKVVGRDVIDKSGIAGRYDLKLHWTPDDSATSTADGSAADASGPSIFTALEEQLGLKLEPAKGPVRVLVIDHAEMPSEN
;
A
#
# COMPACT_ATOMS: atom_id res chain seq x y z
N MET A 1 -39.82 45.02 22.14
CA MET A 1 -41.30 44.81 22.20
C MET A 1 -41.49 43.33 22.13
N SER A 2 -41.69 42.72 23.21
CA SER A 2 -42.89 42.11 23.83
C SER A 2 -43.10 40.73 23.29
N ALA A 3 -42.81 39.64 24.05
CA ALA A 3 -43.50 39.02 25.18
C ALA A 3 -44.67 38.15 24.68
N ARG A 4 -44.83 36.92 25.10
CA ARG A 4 -45.11 36.12 26.32
C ARG A 4 -45.42 34.67 25.88
N LEU A 5 -44.92 33.60 26.47
CA LEU A 5 -45.33 32.92 27.73
C LEU A 5 -46.84 32.61 27.84
N ILE A 6 -47.11 31.28 28.10
CA ILE A 6 -48.10 30.68 29.02
C ILE A 6 -48.22 29.19 28.61
N SER A 7 -47.76 28.16 29.29
CA SER A 7 -48.00 27.47 30.52
C SER A 7 -49.46 27.25 30.92
N LEU A 8 -49.86 25.98 31.16
CA LEU A 8 -50.84 25.40 32.14
C LEU A 8 -50.97 23.90 31.86
N MET A 9 -50.51 23.02 32.67
CA MET A 9 -50.92 22.38 33.93
C MET A 9 -52.43 22.06 34.07
N GLY A 10 -52.72 20.81 34.42
CA GLY A 10 -54.00 20.29 34.92
C GLY A 10 -54.07 18.78 34.72
N SER A 11 -53.76 17.92 35.56
CA SER A 11 -54.11 17.38 36.88
C SER A 11 -55.49 16.67 36.91
N LEU A 12 -55.41 15.47 37.49
CA LEU A 12 -56.30 14.69 38.37
C LEU A 12 -57.35 13.72 37.81
N ARG A 13 -57.10 12.39 37.97
CA ARG A 13 -57.72 11.32 38.78
C ARG A 13 -59.28 11.22 38.84
N PRO A 14 -59.76 10.06 39.39
CA PRO A 14 -59.89 8.68 38.95
C PRO A 14 -61.37 8.21 38.99
N PHE A 15 -61.73 7.08 38.42
CA PHE A 15 -62.97 6.37 38.86
C PHE A 15 -62.76 4.86 38.84
N ILE A 16 -63.09 4.29 39.97
CA ILE A 16 -63.21 2.89 40.34
C ILE A 16 -64.56 2.37 39.79
N GLY A 17 -64.54 1.20 39.21
CA GLY A 17 -65.79 0.50 38.86
C GLY A 17 -65.55 -0.98 38.67
N ALA A 18 -66.19 -1.76 39.53
CA ALA A 18 -65.99 -3.16 39.84
C ALA A 18 -66.51 -4.15 38.76
N LEU A 19 -65.82 -5.28 38.71
CA LEU A 19 -66.30 -6.66 38.74
C LEU A 19 -67.41 -7.10 37.80
N ILE A 20 -67.10 -8.10 36.91
CA ILE A 20 -67.90 -9.32 36.73
C ILE A 20 -67.02 -10.41 36.09
N LEU A 21 -66.97 -11.57 36.76
CA LEU A 21 -66.40 -12.83 36.32
C LEU A 21 -67.21 -13.46 35.19
N PHE A 22 -66.56 -14.03 34.17
CA PHE A 22 -67.00 -15.25 33.50
C PHE A 22 -65.84 -16.02 32.92
N PRO A 23 -65.72 -17.34 33.11
CA PRO A 23 -64.63 -18.16 32.62
C PRO A 23 -64.93 -18.68 31.19
N GLY A 24 -64.16 -18.24 30.24
CA GLY A 24 -64.14 -18.79 28.92
C GLY A 24 -62.74 -19.35 28.61
N LEU A 25 -62.62 -20.66 28.66
CA LEU A 25 -61.44 -21.45 28.33
C LEU A 25 -61.20 -21.38 26.81
N ALA A 26 -60.38 -20.45 26.35
CA ALA A 26 -59.92 -20.43 24.97
C ALA A 26 -58.42 -20.82 24.96
N CYS A 27 -58.21 -22.03 24.45
CA CYS A 27 -56.88 -22.59 24.19
C CYS A 27 -56.19 -21.76 23.08
N VAL A 28 -55.30 -20.87 23.47
CA VAL A 28 -54.45 -20.14 22.50
C VAL A 28 -53.18 -20.97 22.29
N PRO A 29 -52.86 -21.38 21.06
CA PRO A 29 -51.58 -22.02 20.82
C PRO A 29 -50.45 -20.99 21.02
N VAL A 30 -49.64 -21.21 22.02
CA VAL A 30 -48.40 -20.48 22.24
C VAL A 30 -47.44 -20.85 21.10
N LEU A 31 -47.39 -19.97 20.08
CA LEU A 31 -46.27 -20.00 19.13
C LEU A 31 -44.98 -19.70 19.89
N ARG A 32 -44.25 -20.75 20.23
CA ARG A 32 -42.86 -20.61 20.68
C ARG A 32 -42.07 -20.05 19.52
N ALA A 33 -41.79 -18.75 19.54
CA ALA A 33 -40.72 -18.19 18.73
C ALA A 33 -39.41 -18.89 19.16
N GLN A 34 -38.94 -19.81 18.34
CA GLN A 34 -37.59 -20.32 18.47
C GLN A 34 -36.65 -19.15 18.17
N SER A 35 -36.08 -18.58 19.22
CA SER A 35 -34.94 -17.66 19.09
C SER A 35 -33.84 -18.43 18.39
N ALA A 36 -33.60 -18.13 17.12
CA ALA A 36 -32.45 -18.65 16.39
C ALA A 36 -31.21 -18.23 17.18
N ALA A 37 -30.44 -19.18 17.66
CA ALA A 37 -29.14 -18.92 18.24
C ALA A 37 -28.31 -18.14 17.19
N PRO A 38 -27.59 -17.07 17.59
CA PRO A 38 -26.71 -16.39 16.66
C PRO A 38 -25.71 -17.42 16.11
N ALA A 39 -25.60 -17.48 14.79
CA ALA A 39 -24.58 -18.30 14.15
C ALA A 39 -23.22 -17.96 14.75
N PRO A 40 -22.36 -18.96 15.03
CA PRO A 40 -21.05 -18.68 15.57
C PRO A 40 -20.35 -17.72 14.62
N ALA A 41 -19.88 -16.58 15.14
CA ALA A 41 -19.05 -15.65 14.42
C ALA A 41 -17.86 -16.45 13.87
N GLN A 42 -17.77 -16.57 12.55
CA GLN A 42 -16.63 -17.20 11.91
C GLN A 42 -15.42 -16.34 12.25
N THR A 43 -14.56 -16.85 13.11
CA THR A 43 -13.23 -16.27 13.34
C THR A 43 -12.57 -16.19 11.96
N PRO A 44 -12.06 -15.03 11.53
CA PRO A 44 -11.35 -14.96 10.26
C PRO A 44 -10.24 -16.01 10.27
N ALA A 45 -10.22 -16.85 9.25
CA ALA A 45 -9.19 -17.89 9.12
C ALA A 45 -7.82 -17.17 9.05
N THR A 46 -7.07 -17.25 10.14
CA THR A 46 -5.69 -16.79 10.16
C THR A 46 -4.85 -17.93 9.60
N LEU A 47 -4.22 -17.68 8.45
CA LEU A 47 -3.24 -18.63 7.91
C LEU A 47 -2.14 -18.87 8.95
N PRO A 48 -1.59 -20.10 9.03
CA PRO A 48 -0.39 -20.37 9.80
C PRO A 48 0.71 -19.40 9.39
N ALA A 49 1.46 -18.87 10.36
CA ALA A 49 2.57 -17.96 10.10
C ALA A 49 3.67 -18.60 9.22
N ASP A 50 3.67 -19.90 9.11
CA ASP A 50 4.60 -20.77 8.38
C ASP A 50 4.08 -21.28 7.02
N ALA A 51 2.97 -20.74 6.51
CA ALA A 51 2.49 -21.09 5.18
C ALA A 51 3.56 -20.76 4.11
N GLN A 52 3.94 -21.77 3.33
CA GLN A 52 5.02 -21.71 2.35
C GLN A 52 4.55 -22.24 0.98
N PHE A 53 5.37 -22.05 -0.04
CA PHE A 53 5.23 -22.79 -1.28
C PHE A 53 5.71 -24.22 -1.07
N ASP A 54 4.89 -25.19 -1.51
CA ASP A 54 5.21 -26.62 -1.45
C ASP A 54 6.21 -27.01 -2.53
N VAL A 55 6.07 -26.42 -3.71
CA VAL A 55 6.94 -26.63 -4.86
C VAL A 55 7.43 -25.28 -5.37
N ALA A 56 8.72 -25.20 -5.67
CA ALA A 56 9.32 -24.06 -6.34
C ALA A 56 10.43 -24.51 -7.30
N ALA A 57 10.30 -24.12 -8.57
CA ALA A 57 11.33 -24.23 -9.58
C ALA A 57 11.98 -22.86 -9.80
N ILE A 58 13.30 -22.81 -9.85
CA ILE A 58 14.08 -21.59 -10.09
C ILE A 58 15.12 -21.91 -11.16
N HIS A 59 15.11 -21.12 -12.23
CA HIS A 59 16.06 -21.23 -13.32
C HIS A 59 16.72 -19.88 -13.58
N LEU A 60 17.98 -19.90 -14.04
CA LEU A 60 18.59 -18.71 -14.61
C LEU A 60 17.80 -18.29 -15.86
N HIS A 61 17.45 -17.03 -15.93
CA HIS A 61 16.70 -16.50 -17.05
C HIS A 61 17.58 -16.46 -18.31
N SER A 62 17.05 -16.97 -19.42
CA SER A 62 17.69 -16.88 -20.73
C SER A 62 17.18 -15.66 -21.48
N PRO A 63 18.04 -14.68 -21.83
CA PRO A 63 17.60 -13.45 -22.50
C PRO A 63 16.86 -13.73 -23.81
N GLU A 64 15.70 -13.11 -23.99
CA GLU A 64 14.86 -13.20 -25.18
C GLU A 64 14.59 -11.80 -25.78
N PRO A 65 14.30 -11.71 -27.10
CA PRO A 65 13.86 -10.45 -27.68
C PRO A 65 12.57 -9.96 -27.02
N HIS A 66 12.56 -8.70 -26.54
CA HIS A 66 11.43 -8.07 -25.85
C HIS A 66 11.16 -8.56 -24.42
N ASP A 67 12.19 -9.06 -23.74
CA ASP A 67 12.11 -9.42 -22.34
C ASP A 67 11.57 -8.28 -21.48
N HIS A 68 10.70 -8.64 -20.54
CA HIS A 68 10.21 -7.72 -19.54
C HIS A 68 10.22 -8.40 -18.15
N VAL A 69 10.47 -7.61 -17.15
CA VAL A 69 10.36 -8.06 -15.75
C VAL A 69 8.89 -8.20 -15.39
N SER A 70 8.48 -9.35 -14.91
CA SER A 70 7.10 -9.56 -14.45
C SER A 70 7.04 -10.41 -13.18
N ILE A 71 6.11 -10.06 -12.29
CA ILE A 71 5.70 -10.88 -11.16
C ILE A 71 4.18 -11.00 -11.21
N SER A 72 3.70 -12.20 -11.43
CA SER A 72 2.29 -12.55 -11.41
C SER A 72 1.98 -13.32 -10.12
N SER A 73 1.17 -12.72 -9.27
CA SER A 73 0.78 -13.29 -7.99
C SER A 73 -0.57 -12.70 -7.56
N SER A 74 -1.62 -13.51 -7.62
CA SER A 74 -2.94 -13.09 -7.11
C SER A 74 -2.99 -13.29 -5.59
N PRO A 75 -3.55 -12.34 -4.83
CA PRO A 75 -3.67 -12.47 -3.38
C PRO A 75 -4.47 -13.69 -2.92
N GLY A 76 -5.43 -14.13 -3.75
CA GLY A 76 -6.36 -15.21 -3.43
C GLY A 76 -5.99 -16.59 -4.00
N ASP A 77 -4.77 -16.77 -4.53
CA ASP A 77 -4.33 -18.08 -5.01
C ASP A 77 -2.94 -18.46 -4.47
N GLY A 78 -2.59 -19.74 -4.50
CA GLY A 78 -1.33 -20.26 -4.01
C GLY A 78 -0.16 -20.18 -5.01
N HIS A 79 -0.32 -19.53 -6.17
CA HIS A 79 0.68 -19.51 -7.23
C HIS A 79 1.53 -18.22 -7.23
N LEU A 80 2.79 -18.38 -7.63
CA LEU A 80 3.71 -17.29 -7.95
C LEU A 80 4.41 -17.64 -9.26
N ARG A 81 4.38 -16.71 -10.22
CA ARG A 81 5.23 -16.76 -11.40
C ARG A 81 5.98 -15.43 -11.49
N ALA A 82 7.30 -15.52 -11.55
CA ALA A 82 8.15 -14.37 -11.75
C ALA A 82 9.09 -14.66 -12.92
N THR A 83 9.22 -13.70 -13.84
CA THR A 83 10.03 -13.85 -15.07
C THR A 83 11.00 -12.69 -15.17
N ASN A 84 12.25 -12.98 -15.51
CA ASN A 84 13.33 -12.00 -15.67
C ASN A 84 13.53 -11.13 -14.43
N VAL A 85 13.41 -11.71 -13.21
CA VAL A 85 13.52 -10.98 -11.95
C VAL A 85 14.92 -11.10 -11.34
N SER A 86 15.42 -10.03 -10.72
CA SER A 86 16.63 -10.06 -9.90
C SER A 86 16.30 -10.33 -8.44
N LEU A 87 17.32 -10.64 -7.64
CA LEU A 87 17.15 -10.73 -6.18
C LEU A 87 16.61 -9.41 -5.59
N PHE A 88 17.10 -8.27 -6.06
CA PHE A 88 16.56 -6.96 -5.65
C PHE A 88 15.09 -6.80 -5.96
N THR A 89 14.62 -7.25 -7.14
CA THR A 89 13.21 -7.20 -7.51
C THR A 89 12.35 -8.02 -6.55
N LEU A 90 12.81 -9.22 -6.18
CA LEU A 90 12.11 -10.11 -5.24
C LEU A 90 12.08 -9.54 -3.83
N ILE A 91 13.19 -8.95 -3.37
CA ILE A 91 13.25 -8.29 -2.06
C ILE A 91 12.34 -7.06 -2.05
N TRP A 92 12.42 -6.22 -3.09
CA TRP A 92 11.53 -5.05 -3.20
C TRP A 92 10.05 -5.47 -3.11
N TRP A 93 9.68 -6.52 -3.82
CA TRP A 93 8.29 -6.99 -3.84
C TRP A 93 7.86 -7.59 -2.49
N SER A 94 8.71 -8.39 -1.84
CA SER A 94 8.33 -9.17 -0.66
C SER A 94 8.56 -8.46 0.68
N PHE A 95 9.49 -7.51 0.72
CA PHE A 95 9.78 -6.70 1.93
C PHE A 95 9.30 -5.25 1.81
N GLU A 96 8.71 -4.88 0.67
CA GLU A 96 8.35 -3.48 0.35
C GLU A 96 9.53 -2.52 0.54
N MET A 97 10.75 -3.01 0.25
CA MET A 97 11.99 -2.28 0.49
C MET A 97 12.64 -1.88 -0.84
N PRO A 98 12.73 -0.58 -1.17
CA PRO A 98 13.38 -0.11 -2.39
C PRO A 98 14.88 -0.45 -2.38
N GLU A 99 15.45 -0.67 -3.56
CA GLU A 99 16.86 -1.06 -3.75
C GLU A 99 17.83 -0.10 -3.04
N SER A 100 17.54 1.20 -3.07
CA SER A 100 18.34 2.24 -2.38
C SER A 100 18.45 2.06 -0.86
N ARG A 101 17.59 1.24 -0.27
CA ARG A 101 17.57 0.92 1.16
C ARG A 101 17.99 -0.53 1.45
N ILE A 102 18.48 -1.26 0.45
CA ILE A 102 19.01 -2.62 0.61
C ILE A 102 20.53 -2.52 0.63
N LEU A 103 21.15 -3.00 1.69
CA LEU A 103 22.59 -2.91 1.92
C LEU A 103 23.19 -4.32 2.04
N GLY A 104 24.48 -4.44 1.78
CA GLY A 104 25.22 -5.70 1.93
C GLY A 104 24.90 -6.76 0.86
N ALA A 105 24.23 -6.38 -0.21
CA ALA A 105 23.89 -7.32 -1.28
C ALA A 105 25.14 -7.82 -2.01
N PRO A 106 25.18 -9.12 -2.39
CA PRO A 106 26.25 -9.65 -3.23
C PRO A 106 26.20 -9.04 -4.63
N GLY A 107 27.33 -9.02 -5.34
CA GLY A 107 27.45 -8.36 -6.65
C GLY A 107 26.49 -8.87 -7.71
N TRP A 108 26.07 -10.13 -7.64
CA TRP A 108 25.13 -10.74 -8.57
C TRP A 108 23.65 -10.36 -8.31
N ALA A 109 23.32 -9.79 -7.15
CA ALA A 109 21.93 -9.55 -6.71
C ALA A 109 21.10 -8.70 -7.67
N GLY A 110 21.75 -7.82 -8.44
CA GLY A 110 21.08 -6.96 -9.44
C GLY A 110 21.29 -7.40 -10.88
N SER A 111 22.37 -8.15 -11.19
CA SER A 111 22.72 -8.54 -12.55
C SER A 111 22.16 -9.89 -12.97
N GLU A 112 22.15 -10.85 -12.05
CA GLU A 112 21.58 -12.16 -12.36
C GLU A 112 20.05 -12.10 -12.40
N ARG A 113 19.48 -12.82 -13.36
CA ARG A 113 18.05 -12.86 -13.61
C ARG A 113 17.54 -14.29 -13.47
N PHE A 114 16.35 -14.40 -12.92
CA PHE A 114 15.73 -15.68 -12.59
C PHE A 114 14.29 -15.76 -13.12
N ASP A 115 13.91 -16.97 -13.52
CA ASP A 115 12.53 -17.38 -13.74
C ASP A 115 12.11 -18.29 -12.58
N ILE A 116 11.00 -17.97 -11.94
CA ILE A 116 10.51 -18.66 -10.75
C ILE A 116 9.07 -19.06 -10.98
N GLU A 117 8.79 -20.33 -10.76
CA GLU A 117 7.44 -20.87 -10.66
C GLU A 117 7.28 -21.56 -9.30
N ALA A 118 6.33 -21.11 -8.50
CA ALA A 118 6.08 -21.70 -7.20
C ALA A 118 4.57 -21.89 -6.95
N ALA A 119 4.25 -22.96 -6.25
CA ALA A 119 2.88 -23.30 -5.89
C ALA A 119 2.80 -23.79 -4.45
N ALA A 120 1.78 -23.31 -3.75
CA ALA A 120 1.43 -23.80 -2.43
C ALA A 120 0.59 -25.08 -2.53
N ASP A 121 0.51 -25.83 -1.45
CA ASP A 121 -0.41 -26.95 -1.37
C ASP A 121 -1.89 -26.50 -1.42
N ALA A 122 -2.78 -27.46 -1.69
CA ALA A 122 -4.21 -27.17 -1.86
C ALA A 122 -4.87 -26.60 -0.58
N SER A 123 -4.33 -26.89 0.61
CA SER A 123 -4.89 -26.38 1.87
C SER A 123 -4.55 -24.91 2.08
N VAL A 124 -3.33 -24.51 1.77
CA VAL A 124 -2.88 -23.11 1.80
C VAL A 124 -3.61 -22.29 0.71
N ASP A 125 -3.74 -22.85 -0.51
CA ASP A 125 -4.49 -22.21 -1.60
C ASP A 125 -5.95 -21.96 -1.23
N ALA A 126 -6.61 -22.94 -0.61
CA ALA A 126 -7.99 -22.77 -0.14
C ALA A 126 -8.13 -21.70 0.96
N GLN A 127 -7.15 -21.59 1.84
CA GLN A 127 -7.14 -20.59 2.90
C GLN A 127 -6.89 -19.18 2.35
N LEU A 128 -5.97 -19.02 1.38
CA LEU A 128 -5.71 -17.74 0.70
C LEU A 128 -6.97 -17.17 0.04
N LYS A 129 -7.81 -18.03 -0.57
CA LYS A 129 -9.09 -17.63 -1.16
C LYS A 129 -10.08 -17.02 -0.16
N GLY A 130 -9.95 -17.36 1.12
CA GLY A 130 -10.79 -16.83 2.20
C GLY A 130 -10.31 -15.49 2.79
N LEU A 131 -9.14 -14.99 2.39
CA LEU A 131 -8.58 -13.75 2.90
C LEU A 131 -9.09 -12.52 2.15
N THR A 132 -9.02 -11.37 2.81
CA THR A 132 -9.13 -10.08 2.11
C THR A 132 -7.91 -9.87 1.21
N SER A 133 -8.05 -9.03 0.18
CA SER A 133 -6.93 -8.75 -0.76
C SER A 133 -5.65 -8.31 -0.04
N ASP A 134 -5.76 -7.46 0.98
CA ASP A 134 -4.60 -6.98 1.75
C ASP A 134 -3.95 -8.10 2.58
N ALA A 135 -4.76 -8.91 3.28
CA ALA A 135 -4.25 -10.03 4.06
C ALA A 135 -3.62 -11.11 3.14
N GLY A 136 -4.24 -11.37 1.98
CA GLY A 136 -3.71 -12.27 0.97
C GLY A 136 -2.37 -11.79 0.42
N ARG A 137 -2.23 -10.49 0.10
CA ARG A 137 -0.98 -9.88 -0.34
C ARG A 137 0.12 -10.04 0.71
N GLN A 138 -0.14 -9.64 1.95
CA GLN A 138 0.83 -9.80 3.04
C GLN A 138 1.26 -11.25 3.27
N GLN A 139 0.33 -12.20 3.09
CA GLN A 139 0.67 -13.61 3.21
C GLN A 139 1.58 -14.07 2.07
N LYS A 140 1.31 -13.64 0.84
CA LYS A 140 2.18 -13.93 -0.31
C LYS A 140 3.58 -13.33 -0.14
N GLU A 141 3.69 -12.12 0.36
CA GLU A 141 4.97 -11.50 0.69
C GLU A 141 5.77 -12.38 1.66
N ARG A 142 5.15 -12.87 2.74
CA ARG A 142 5.80 -13.80 3.68
C ARG A 142 6.21 -15.11 3.02
N MET A 143 5.37 -15.68 2.15
CA MET A 143 5.71 -16.91 1.42
C MET A 143 6.91 -16.71 0.50
N VAL A 144 7.02 -15.55 -0.16
CA VAL A 144 8.21 -15.21 -0.97
C VAL A 144 9.43 -14.99 -0.08
N GLN A 145 9.30 -14.34 1.06
CA GLN A 145 10.40 -14.21 2.04
C GLN A 145 10.92 -15.59 2.48
N ALA A 146 10.02 -16.54 2.75
CA ALA A 146 10.39 -17.92 3.09
C ALA A 146 11.09 -18.62 1.92
N LEU A 147 10.61 -18.44 0.69
CA LEU A 147 11.26 -18.95 -0.53
C LEU A 147 12.69 -18.40 -0.68
N LEU A 148 12.87 -17.10 -0.46
CA LEU A 148 14.19 -16.46 -0.52
C LEU A 148 15.12 -17.01 0.57
N ALA A 149 14.62 -17.20 1.78
CA ALA A 149 15.40 -17.78 2.88
C ALA A 149 15.81 -19.24 2.57
N ASP A 150 14.93 -20.03 1.98
CA ASP A 150 15.21 -21.43 1.64
C ASP A 150 16.13 -21.55 0.42
N ARG A 151 15.80 -20.92 -0.69
CA ARG A 151 16.45 -21.17 -1.98
C ARG A 151 17.67 -20.28 -2.23
N PHE A 152 17.64 -19.04 -1.76
CA PHE A 152 18.74 -18.09 -1.88
C PHE A 152 19.56 -17.99 -0.59
N LYS A 153 19.23 -18.78 0.44
CA LYS A 153 19.83 -18.70 1.78
C LYS A 153 19.86 -17.27 2.31
N LEU A 154 18.83 -16.49 1.93
CA LEU A 154 18.74 -15.09 2.28
C LEU A 154 18.55 -14.94 3.79
N ALA A 155 19.53 -14.31 4.44
CA ALA A 155 19.45 -13.86 5.82
C ALA A 155 19.52 -12.33 5.84
N THR A 156 18.55 -11.70 6.52
CA THR A 156 18.44 -10.25 6.57
C THR A 156 18.07 -9.77 7.96
N HIS A 157 18.47 -8.55 8.28
CA HIS A 157 17.92 -7.80 9.40
C HIS A 157 17.58 -6.37 8.99
N THR A 158 16.76 -5.70 9.79
CA THR A 158 16.47 -4.27 9.61
C THR A 158 17.19 -3.45 10.64
N GLU A 159 17.77 -2.34 10.21
CA GLU A 159 18.35 -1.34 11.09
C GLU A 159 17.95 0.07 10.65
N THR A 160 18.23 1.05 11.49
CA THR A 160 18.04 2.47 11.15
C THR A 160 19.40 3.10 10.93
N ARG A 161 19.60 3.75 9.78
CA ARG A 161 20.81 4.50 9.43
C ARG A 161 20.51 5.95 9.13
N GLU A 162 21.46 6.80 9.46
CA GLU A 162 21.47 8.20 9.02
C GLU A 162 21.85 8.27 7.54
N LEU A 163 20.89 8.47 6.67
CA LEU A 163 21.07 8.54 5.22
C LEU A 163 20.69 9.92 4.69
N PRO A 164 21.21 10.29 3.49
CA PRO A 164 20.73 11.47 2.79
C PRO A 164 19.24 11.32 2.46
N ILE A 165 18.47 12.30 2.87
CA ILE A 165 17.02 12.42 2.62
C ILE A 165 16.71 13.79 2.04
N TYR A 166 15.46 14.03 1.67
CA TYR A 166 14.91 15.36 1.45
C TYR A 166 13.83 15.67 2.49
N ASN A 167 13.84 16.88 3.01
CA ASN A 167 12.70 17.44 3.73
C ASN A 167 11.81 18.18 2.73
N LEU A 168 10.54 17.84 2.66
CA LEU A 168 9.53 18.59 1.92
C LEU A 168 9.04 19.72 2.82
N VAL A 169 9.33 20.96 2.43
CA VAL A 169 9.02 22.16 3.20
C VAL A 169 8.25 23.15 2.34
N ILE A 170 7.65 24.17 2.95
CA ILE A 170 7.01 25.27 2.23
C ILE A 170 8.12 26.15 1.62
N ALA A 171 8.02 26.44 0.32
CA ALA A 171 8.91 27.36 -0.37
C ALA A 171 8.67 28.81 0.10
N LYS A 172 9.63 29.70 -0.17
CA LYS A 172 9.53 31.13 0.20
C LYS A 172 8.30 31.82 -0.41
N SER A 173 7.81 31.34 -1.55
CA SER A 173 6.60 31.83 -2.23
C SER A 173 5.30 31.46 -1.52
N GLY A 174 5.34 30.61 -0.49
CA GLY A 174 4.17 30.03 0.16
C GLY A 174 3.59 28.85 -0.61
N ALA A 175 2.83 28.00 0.09
CA ALA A 175 2.16 26.86 -0.52
C ALA A 175 1.06 27.31 -1.52
N LYS A 176 0.97 26.61 -2.65
CA LYS A 176 0.01 26.85 -3.75
C LYS A 176 -0.80 25.58 -3.99
N LEU A 177 -1.46 25.09 -2.95
CA LEU A 177 -2.21 23.84 -3.03
C LEU A 177 -3.64 24.12 -3.51
N GLY A 178 -4.13 23.33 -4.43
CA GLY A 178 -5.50 23.44 -4.94
C GLY A 178 -6.55 23.00 -3.92
N ASP A 179 -7.69 23.66 -3.92
CA ASP A 179 -8.83 23.23 -3.13
C ASP A 179 -9.33 21.86 -3.59
N LEU A 180 -9.80 21.08 -2.63
CA LEU A 180 -10.38 19.77 -2.88
C LEU A 180 -11.63 19.90 -3.77
N LYS A 181 -11.59 19.33 -4.97
CA LYS A 181 -12.71 19.38 -5.94
C LYS A 181 -13.53 18.10 -5.98
N ASP A 182 -12.98 16.97 -5.52
CA ASP A 182 -13.63 15.67 -5.59
C ASP A 182 -13.42 14.87 -4.28
N THR A 183 -14.35 13.95 -3.99
CA THR A 183 -14.28 13.06 -2.84
C THR A 183 -13.60 11.72 -3.17
N GLY A 184 -13.38 11.43 -4.44
CA GLY A 184 -12.61 10.26 -4.89
C GLY A 184 -11.12 10.44 -4.64
N THR A 185 -10.39 9.32 -4.58
CA THR A 185 -8.93 9.34 -4.54
C THR A 185 -8.40 8.64 -5.77
N SER A 186 -7.64 9.35 -6.60
CA SER A 186 -6.89 8.74 -7.68
C SER A 186 -5.46 9.28 -7.71
N ILE A 187 -4.51 8.40 -7.99
CA ILE A 187 -3.10 8.74 -8.16
C ILE A 187 -2.71 8.29 -9.55
N SER A 188 -2.29 9.23 -10.37
CA SER A 188 -1.63 8.97 -11.64
C SER A 188 -0.18 9.42 -11.53
N LEU A 189 0.74 8.49 -11.67
CA LEU A 189 2.17 8.76 -11.67
C LEU A 189 2.73 8.34 -13.02
N GLY A 190 3.09 9.32 -13.83
CA GLY A 190 3.82 9.12 -15.08
C GLY A 190 5.29 9.43 -14.92
N ARG A 191 6.00 9.34 -16.02
CA ARG A 191 7.44 9.64 -16.06
C ARG A 191 7.73 11.14 -15.89
N ASP A 192 6.82 11.98 -16.37
CA ASP A 192 6.92 13.43 -16.48
C ASP A 192 5.81 14.17 -15.71
N HIS A 193 4.93 13.47 -15.05
CA HIS A 193 3.83 14.07 -14.31
C HIS A 193 3.42 13.24 -13.10
N MET A 194 2.85 13.93 -12.14
CA MET A 194 2.13 13.35 -11.02
C MET A 194 0.81 14.10 -10.85
N GLU A 195 -0.27 13.38 -10.87
CA GLU A 195 -1.59 13.91 -10.56
C GLU A 195 -2.19 13.11 -9.41
N VAL A 196 -2.45 13.79 -8.33
CA VAL A 196 -3.04 13.23 -7.12
C VAL A 196 -4.34 13.97 -6.90
N GLN A 197 -5.44 13.38 -7.37
CA GLN A 197 -6.78 13.97 -7.27
C GLN A 197 -7.49 13.45 -6.03
N GLY A 198 -8.31 14.33 -5.44
CA GLY A 198 -9.16 13.99 -4.31
C GLY A 198 -8.44 14.07 -2.97
N SER A 199 -8.91 13.31 -2.03
CA SER A 199 -8.63 13.41 -0.60
C SER A 199 -7.19 13.06 -0.19
N ASN A 200 -6.17 13.81 -0.65
CA ASN A 200 -4.76 13.47 -0.45
C ASN A 200 -4.02 14.47 0.43
N SER A 201 -3.18 13.93 1.32
CA SER A 201 -2.31 14.74 2.19
C SER A 201 -0.96 15.06 1.51
N VAL A 202 -0.28 16.09 2.01
CA VAL A 202 1.10 16.39 1.60
C VAL A 202 2.05 15.23 1.96
N SER A 203 1.76 14.48 3.01
CA SER A 203 2.54 13.28 3.36
C SER A 203 2.48 12.22 2.26
N LEU A 204 1.31 11.99 1.64
CA LEU A 204 1.20 11.07 0.51
C LEU A 204 1.99 11.57 -0.72
N LEU A 205 2.00 12.90 -0.96
CA LEU A 205 2.86 13.49 -1.98
C LEU A 205 4.34 13.20 -1.69
N ALA A 206 4.79 13.33 -0.45
CA ALA A 206 6.16 13.02 -0.05
C ALA A 206 6.53 11.56 -0.35
N ASP A 207 5.63 10.60 -0.05
CA ASP A 207 5.83 9.19 -0.36
C ASP A 207 5.97 8.93 -1.87
N GLN A 208 5.15 9.59 -2.70
CA GLN A 208 5.27 9.45 -4.16
C GLN A 208 6.55 10.11 -4.70
N LEU A 209 6.89 11.29 -4.18
CA LEU A 209 8.14 11.98 -4.54
C LEU A 209 9.36 11.13 -4.21
N SER A 210 9.36 10.39 -3.10
CA SER A 210 10.45 9.48 -2.73
C SER A 210 10.76 8.47 -3.84
N LYS A 211 9.73 7.97 -4.53
CA LYS A 211 9.87 7.04 -5.67
C LYS A 211 10.48 7.71 -6.89
N VAL A 212 10.09 8.97 -7.14
CA VAL A 212 10.57 9.72 -8.32
C VAL A 212 12.01 10.18 -8.16
N VAL A 213 12.36 10.72 -6.97
CA VAL A 213 13.72 11.25 -6.73
C VAL A 213 14.71 10.18 -6.23
N GLY A 214 14.26 8.93 -6.06
CA GLY A 214 15.10 7.80 -5.62
C GLY A 214 15.70 7.98 -4.21
N ARG A 215 15.09 8.83 -3.38
CA ARG A 215 15.56 9.18 -2.04
C ARG A 215 14.36 9.50 -1.16
N ASP A 216 14.45 9.16 0.13
CA ASP A 216 13.38 9.43 1.08
C ASP A 216 13.04 10.91 1.14
N VAL A 217 11.76 11.20 1.07
CA VAL A 217 11.19 12.53 1.24
C VAL A 217 10.34 12.52 2.51
N ILE A 218 10.71 13.34 3.48
CA ILE A 218 9.99 13.46 4.75
C ILE A 218 9.18 14.77 4.73
N ASP A 219 7.88 14.64 4.95
CA ASP A 219 7.01 15.82 5.07
C ASP A 219 7.34 16.62 6.34
N LYS A 220 7.90 17.80 6.15
CA LYS A 220 8.19 18.82 7.16
C LYS A 220 7.46 20.13 6.86
N SER A 221 6.48 20.10 5.95
CA SER A 221 5.72 21.28 5.58
C SER A 221 4.80 21.79 6.70
N GLY A 222 4.37 20.91 7.59
CA GLY A 222 3.38 21.23 8.62
C GLY A 222 1.98 21.49 8.05
N ILE A 223 1.74 21.21 6.78
CA ILE A 223 0.46 21.43 6.11
C ILE A 223 -0.46 20.26 6.46
N ALA A 224 -1.52 20.56 7.20
CA ALA A 224 -2.60 19.61 7.48
C ALA A 224 -3.73 19.79 6.48
N GLY A 225 -4.46 18.70 6.21
CA GLY A 225 -5.61 18.74 5.31
C GLY A 225 -5.40 17.88 4.06
N ARG A 226 -6.32 18.05 3.12
CA ARG A 226 -6.38 17.25 1.90
C ARG A 226 -6.55 18.17 0.70
N TYR A 227 -5.85 17.88 -0.37
CA TYR A 227 -5.70 18.76 -1.51
C TYR A 227 -5.71 17.99 -2.82
N ASP A 228 -6.11 18.65 -3.90
CA ASP A 228 -5.83 18.20 -5.26
C ASP A 228 -4.43 18.68 -5.64
N LEU A 229 -3.53 17.74 -5.94
CA LEU A 229 -2.13 18.02 -6.22
C LEU A 229 -1.81 17.62 -7.66
N LYS A 230 -1.33 18.58 -8.44
CA LYS A 230 -0.89 18.34 -9.83
C LYS A 230 0.52 18.86 -9.99
N LEU A 231 1.38 18.02 -10.53
CA LEU A 231 2.78 18.33 -10.74
C LEU A 231 3.23 17.79 -12.09
N HIS A 232 3.84 18.66 -12.90
CA HIS A 232 4.43 18.31 -14.18
C HIS A 232 5.89 18.74 -14.21
N TRP A 233 6.76 17.86 -14.67
CA TRP A 233 8.20 18.10 -14.76
C TRP A 233 8.80 17.46 -16.01
N THR A 234 10.02 17.82 -16.35
CA THR A 234 10.79 17.13 -17.39
C THR A 234 11.74 16.12 -16.72
N PRO A 235 11.69 14.82 -17.10
CA PRO A 235 12.61 13.82 -16.58
C PRO A 235 14.06 14.13 -16.94
N ASP A 236 14.99 13.87 -16.02
CA ASP A 236 16.43 14.13 -16.22
C ASP A 236 17.02 13.30 -17.38
N ASP A 237 16.47 12.12 -17.68
CA ASP A 237 16.91 11.25 -18.79
C ASP A 237 16.52 11.80 -20.18
N SER A 238 15.66 12.82 -20.26
CA SER A 238 15.31 13.42 -21.55
C SER A 238 16.49 14.14 -22.21
N ALA A 239 17.55 14.40 -21.45
CA ALA A 239 18.80 14.98 -21.95
C ALA A 239 19.70 13.98 -22.70
N THR A 240 19.45 12.66 -22.65
CA THR A 240 20.36 11.62 -23.17
C THR A 240 19.82 10.82 -24.36
N SER A 241 18.60 11.02 -24.82
CA SER A 241 18.06 10.26 -25.94
C SER A 241 17.83 11.08 -27.20
N THR A 242 18.91 11.47 -27.86
CA THR A 242 18.88 11.71 -29.30
C THR A 242 20.13 11.16 -29.94
N ALA A 243 20.03 9.92 -30.43
CA ALA A 243 20.97 9.37 -31.42
C ALA A 243 20.88 10.08 -32.79
N ASP A 244 20.10 11.14 -32.87
CA ASP A 244 19.84 11.86 -34.13
C ASP A 244 19.93 13.38 -33.86
N GLY A 245 21.12 13.86 -33.59
CA GLY A 245 21.63 15.25 -33.68
C GLY A 245 20.71 16.46 -33.56
N SER A 246 19.46 16.31 -33.14
CA SER A 246 18.53 17.36 -32.83
C SER A 246 18.41 17.43 -31.30
N ALA A 247 19.14 18.35 -30.69
CA ALA A 247 18.90 18.78 -29.33
C ALA A 247 17.46 19.38 -29.28
N ALA A 248 16.47 18.54 -29.04
CA ALA A 248 15.20 19.04 -28.56
C ALA A 248 15.50 19.61 -27.17
N ASP A 249 15.43 20.95 -27.07
CA ASP A 249 15.40 21.64 -25.78
C ASP A 249 14.37 20.90 -24.90
N ALA A 250 14.84 20.16 -23.92
CA ALA A 250 14.00 19.60 -22.86
C ALA A 250 13.55 20.81 -22.01
N SER A 251 12.61 21.58 -22.56
CA SER A 251 12.26 22.92 -22.11
C SER A 251 11.22 22.94 -20.98
N GLY A 252 11.22 21.92 -20.14
CA GLY A 252 10.38 21.89 -18.94
C GLY A 252 11.16 22.03 -17.64
N PRO A 253 10.52 22.38 -16.54
CA PRO A 253 11.17 22.49 -15.24
C PRO A 253 11.60 21.12 -14.73
N SER A 254 12.72 21.07 -14.00
CA SER A 254 13.08 19.90 -13.21
C SER A 254 12.01 19.65 -12.13
N ILE A 255 11.94 18.44 -11.56
CA ILE A 255 10.99 18.14 -10.49
C ILE A 255 11.14 19.07 -9.29
N PHE A 256 12.36 19.52 -8.99
CA PHE A 256 12.65 20.49 -7.91
C PHE A 256 12.05 21.85 -8.21
N THR A 257 12.27 22.35 -9.43
CA THR A 257 11.70 23.63 -9.90
C THR A 257 10.19 23.56 -9.99
N ALA A 258 9.65 22.47 -10.54
CA ALA A 258 8.21 22.24 -10.67
C ALA A 258 7.49 22.29 -9.32
N LEU A 259 8.07 21.66 -8.28
CA LEU A 259 7.54 21.71 -6.91
C LEU A 259 7.44 23.14 -6.38
N GLU A 260 8.47 23.96 -6.58
CA GLU A 260 8.49 25.34 -6.10
C GLU A 260 7.50 26.23 -6.87
N GLU A 261 7.44 26.08 -8.18
CA GLU A 261 6.61 26.92 -9.05
C GLU A 261 5.14 26.56 -8.98
N GLN A 262 4.82 25.26 -9.02
CA GLN A 262 3.44 24.78 -9.16
C GLN A 262 2.75 24.56 -7.80
N LEU A 263 3.46 24.02 -6.81
CA LEU A 263 2.89 23.70 -5.50
C LEU A 263 3.38 24.62 -4.37
N GLY A 264 4.39 25.45 -4.63
CA GLY A 264 4.99 26.29 -3.59
C GLY A 264 5.65 25.47 -2.48
N LEU A 265 6.10 24.26 -2.80
CA LEU A 265 6.81 23.34 -1.92
C LEU A 265 8.26 23.18 -2.41
N LYS A 266 9.14 22.80 -1.52
CA LYS A 266 10.57 22.65 -1.82
C LYS A 266 11.15 21.40 -1.17
N LEU A 267 12.04 20.73 -1.89
CA LEU A 267 12.86 19.64 -1.36
C LEU A 267 14.20 20.20 -0.86
N GLU A 268 14.42 20.14 0.44
CA GLU A 268 15.67 20.55 1.07
C GLU A 268 16.52 19.32 1.41
N PRO A 269 17.78 19.24 0.92
CA PRO A 269 18.68 18.16 1.28
C PRO A 269 18.91 18.13 2.80
N ALA A 270 18.80 16.93 3.38
CA ALA A 270 18.97 16.70 4.80
C ALA A 270 19.62 15.33 5.04
N LYS A 271 19.91 15.02 6.28
CA LYS A 271 20.19 13.67 6.76
C LYS A 271 19.14 13.30 7.79
N GLY A 272 18.77 12.04 7.82
CA GLY A 272 17.79 11.57 8.78
C GLY A 272 17.78 10.05 8.91
N PRO A 273 17.08 9.56 9.93
CA PRO A 273 16.98 8.13 10.21
C PRO A 273 16.10 7.46 9.16
N VAL A 274 16.68 6.53 8.42
CA VAL A 274 16.01 5.72 7.39
C VAL A 274 16.12 4.26 7.78
N ARG A 275 15.01 3.55 7.73
CA ARG A 275 14.98 2.10 7.91
C ARG A 275 15.55 1.43 6.66
N VAL A 276 16.58 0.63 6.83
CA VAL A 276 17.25 -0.13 5.78
C VAL A 276 17.13 -1.63 6.05
N LEU A 277 17.18 -2.43 4.99
CA LEU A 277 17.32 -3.87 5.04
C LEU A 277 18.78 -4.21 4.76
N VAL A 278 19.43 -4.91 5.68
CA VAL A 278 20.80 -5.38 5.50
C VAL A 278 20.74 -6.87 5.16
N ILE A 279 21.40 -7.23 4.07
CA ILE A 279 21.61 -8.63 3.70
C ILE A 279 22.87 -9.10 4.41
N ASP A 280 22.69 -10.02 5.36
CA ASP A 280 23.79 -10.67 6.11
C ASP A 280 24.41 -11.78 5.29
N HIS A 281 23.57 -12.49 4.51
CA HIS A 281 23.97 -13.60 3.67
C HIS A 281 22.99 -13.78 2.51
N ALA A 282 23.51 -14.17 1.35
CA ALA A 282 22.71 -14.66 0.23
C ALA A 282 23.61 -15.53 -0.69
N GLU A 283 23.04 -16.60 -1.21
CA GLU A 283 23.68 -17.50 -2.15
C GLU A 283 22.89 -17.58 -3.46
N MET A 284 23.57 -17.86 -4.57
CA MET A 284 22.92 -18.20 -5.83
C MET A 284 22.11 -19.49 -5.62
N PRO A 285 20.84 -19.51 -6.05
CA PRO A 285 20.03 -20.72 -5.93
C PRO A 285 20.60 -21.83 -6.82
N SER A 286 20.52 -23.07 -6.36
CA SER A 286 20.77 -24.22 -7.24
C SER A 286 19.59 -24.36 -8.20
N GLU A 287 19.87 -24.56 -9.47
CA GLU A 287 18.85 -24.92 -10.47
C GLU A 287 18.17 -26.26 -10.10
N ASN A 288 16.85 -26.28 -10.28
CA ASN A 288 16.03 -27.50 -10.04
C ASN A 288 15.47 -28.01 -11.35
#